data_2507ccf6a12b1b87548039059a7a9732
#
_entry.id   2507ccf6a12b1b87548039059a7a9732
#
_cell.length_a   1.000
_cell.length_b   1.000
_cell.length_c   1.000
_cell.angle_alpha   90.00
_cell.angle_beta   90.00
_cell.angle_gamma   90.00
#
_symmetry.space_group_name_H-M   'P 1'
#
loop_
_entity.id
_entity.type
_entity.pdbx_description
1 polymer ?
#
loop_
_entity_poly.entity_id
_entity_poly.type
_entity_poly.pdbx_seq_one_letter_code
_entity_poly.pdbx_strand_id
1 'polypeptide(L)'
;MDVRVGSLDPVVSEKYQGAERWEARPGGIWLKRTEKRRESDNANAVTAVDVLFGTDAVEARPGWEARQQPLILPSSGGDHHEAHLTIRRGPPAAIEKPSLHVNKDGKFKILQIADLHLSTGPGICRDPEPALHKSGKCEADPRTLAFISSVLDSEKPDLVVLSGDQVNGDTAADAQSAVFKFAHLLIDRKIPFATIFGNHDDEGSLSREALMQLTHSLPYSLSEYGPTSVDGVGNYYIEVLARGGSTHSALTLYLLDTHGYSPDEQQFRGYDWLKKNQIDWFKTTSTELNRSPSHMDYRHHHMDMAFIHIPLPEYRLTNDVVASTGSQPENPTSPGFNSGFRDALVEEGVLTVSCGHDHVNDYCSLSKSTTGKPELWMCYAGGSGFGGYGGYGGYHRRVRIFEFDLNEARIVTWKRVEHGETDKQLHRTVIVEGGRVVSA
;
A
#
# COMPACT_ATOMS: atom_id res chain seq x y z
N MET A 1 10.64 33.52 7.16
CA MET A 1 11.06 33.32 5.77
C MET A 1 9.83 33.06 4.93
N ASP A 2 9.74 33.60 3.73
CA ASP A 2 8.74 33.26 2.73
C ASP A 2 9.42 32.80 1.44
N VAL A 3 8.73 31.96 0.65
CA VAL A 3 9.28 31.33 -0.55
C VAL A 3 8.25 31.42 -1.68
N ARG A 4 8.70 31.86 -2.86
CA ARG A 4 7.90 31.86 -4.10
C ARG A 4 8.70 31.22 -5.24
N VAL A 5 7.98 30.76 -6.24
CA VAL A 5 8.56 30.27 -7.50
C VAL A 5 8.04 31.14 -8.65
N GLY A 6 8.88 31.51 -9.57
CA GLY A 6 8.52 32.27 -10.76
C GLY A 6 9.71 32.88 -11.48
N SER A 7 9.52 33.23 -12.76
CA SER A 7 10.54 33.85 -13.59
C SER A 7 10.73 35.35 -13.34
N LEU A 8 9.73 36.01 -12.74
CA LEU A 8 9.75 37.44 -12.49
C LEU A 8 10.00 37.76 -11.02
N ASP A 9 10.79 38.82 -10.77
CA ASP A 9 11.01 39.33 -9.43
C ASP A 9 9.68 39.66 -8.75
N PRO A 10 9.35 39.08 -7.57
CA PRO A 10 8.11 39.37 -6.84
C PRO A 10 7.94 40.84 -6.45
N VAL A 11 9.03 41.62 -6.37
CA VAL A 11 9.01 43.05 -6.08
C VAL A 11 8.25 43.86 -7.14
N VAL A 12 8.24 43.39 -8.40
CA VAL A 12 7.54 44.07 -9.51
C VAL A 12 6.02 43.98 -9.34
N SER A 13 5.52 42.97 -8.62
CA SER A 13 4.10 42.74 -8.42
C SER A 13 3.55 43.22 -7.05
N GLU A 14 4.40 43.56 -6.11
CA GLU A 14 4.00 43.99 -4.76
C GLU A 14 4.42 45.45 -4.52
N LYS A 15 3.51 46.30 -4.04
CA LYS A 15 3.86 47.64 -3.54
C LYS A 15 4.78 47.47 -2.33
N TYR A 16 6.00 47.86 -2.49
CA TYR A 16 7.09 47.74 -1.51
C TYR A 16 6.81 48.58 -0.26
N GLN A 17 6.84 47.95 0.89
CA GLN A 17 6.88 48.61 2.18
C GLN A 17 7.91 47.92 3.11
N GLY A 18 9.11 48.53 3.28
CA GLY A 18 10.05 48.15 4.30
C GLY A 18 11.38 47.50 3.80
N ALA A 19 12.22 47.11 4.76
CA ALA A 19 13.57 46.58 4.53
C ALA A 19 13.62 45.11 4.04
N GLU A 20 12.49 44.47 3.81
CA GLU A 20 12.40 43.08 3.37
C GLU A 20 12.63 42.99 1.87
N ARG A 21 13.64 42.21 1.45
CA ARG A 21 13.98 41.98 0.05
C ARG A 21 13.81 40.55 -0.35
N TRP A 22 13.34 40.33 -1.57
CA TRP A 22 13.37 39.03 -2.22
C TRP A 22 14.78 38.78 -2.77
N GLU A 23 15.30 37.60 -2.52
CA GLU A 23 16.59 37.13 -3.01
C GLU A 23 16.37 36.01 -4.00
N ALA A 24 16.87 36.14 -5.21
CA ALA A 24 16.83 35.11 -6.23
C ALA A 24 17.71 33.89 -5.85
N ARG A 25 17.23 32.71 -6.19
CA ARG A 25 17.91 31.42 -6.09
C ARG A 25 17.76 30.66 -7.40
N PRO A 26 18.61 29.66 -7.68
CA PRO A 26 18.43 28.79 -8.83
C PRO A 26 17.01 28.18 -8.89
N GLY A 27 16.59 27.79 -10.08
CA GLY A 27 15.27 27.15 -10.27
C GLY A 27 14.08 28.12 -10.23
N GLY A 28 14.31 29.43 -10.33
CA GLY A 28 13.25 30.44 -10.21
C GLY A 28 12.71 30.61 -8.80
N ILE A 29 13.48 30.18 -7.79
CA ILE A 29 13.09 30.34 -6.38
C ILE A 29 13.44 31.75 -5.89
N TRP A 30 12.49 32.36 -5.20
CA TRP A 30 12.66 33.64 -4.52
C TRP A 30 12.45 33.45 -3.03
N LEU A 31 13.42 33.96 -2.23
CA LEU A 31 13.39 33.90 -0.77
C LEU A 31 13.22 35.30 -0.21
N LYS A 32 12.30 35.47 0.73
CA LYS A 32 12.15 36.68 1.53
C LYS A 32 12.45 36.41 2.99
N ARG A 33 13.39 37.13 3.58
CA ARG A 33 13.78 37.05 4.98
C ARG A 33 13.30 38.30 5.72
N THR A 34 12.80 38.12 6.92
CA THR A 34 12.44 39.22 7.83
C THR A 34 13.51 39.35 8.91
N GLU A 35 13.91 40.61 9.24
CA GLU A 35 14.92 40.87 10.27
C GLU A 35 14.39 40.66 11.70
N LYS A 36 13.07 40.76 11.91
CA LYS A 36 12.45 40.59 13.23
C LYS A 36 11.40 39.47 13.20
N ARG A 37 11.56 38.54 14.13
CA ARG A 37 10.55 37.56 14.45
C ARG A 37 9.77 37.99 15.70
N ARG A 38 8.44 38.05 15.57
CA ARG A 38 7.55 37.94 16.73
C ARG A 38 7.21 36.45 16.87
N GLU A 39 6.97 35.99 18.11
CA GLU A 39 6.53 34.57 18.31
C GLU A 39 5.27 34.24 17.51
N SER A 40 4.36 35.20 17.33
CA SER A 40 3.17 35.10 16.50
C SER A 40 3.46 34.83 15.01
N ASP A 41 4.67 35.12 14.53
CA ASP A 41 5.03 34.94 13.12
C ASP A 41 5.53 33.52 12.83
N ASN A 42 5.78 32.72 13.89
CA ASN A 42 6.29 31.36 13.74
C ASN A 42 5.34 30.46 12.95
N ALA A 43 4.03 30.62 13.12
CA ALA A 43 3.01 29.86 12.38
C ALA A 43 3.02 30.15 10.87
N ASN A 44 3.44 31.34 10.46
CA ASN A 44 3.46 31.78 9.06
C ASN A 44 4.83 31.62 8.39
N ALA A 45 5.89 31.38 9.17
CA ALA A 45 7.22 31.21 8.62
C ALA A 45 7.38 29.87 7.91
N VAL A 46 8.04 29.87 6.75
CA VAL A 46 8.44 28.62 6.10
C VAL A 46 9.50 27.96 6.96
N THR A 47 9.24 26.76 7.42
CA THR A 47 10.08 25.97 8.34
C THR A 47 10.71 24.75 7.68
N ALA A 48 10.15 24.30 6.57
CA ALA A 48 10.72 23.22 5.74
C ALA A 48 10.40 23.47 4.27
N VAL A 49 11.23 22.94 3.41
CA VAL A 49 11.07 22.93 1.96
C VAL A 49 11.45 21.55 1.45
N ASP A 50 10.77 21.13 0.37
CA ASP A 50 11.03 19.87 -0.32
C ASP A 50 10.65 20.03 -1.80
N VAL A 51 10.91 19.02 -2.62
CA VAL A 51 10.58 19.03 -4.05
C VAL A 51 9.87 17.74 -4.39
N LEU A 52 8.76 17.85 -5.12
CA LEU A 52 8.01 16.73 -5.69
C LEU A 52 8.15 16.77 -7.20
N PHE A 53 8.21 15.61 -7.82
CA PHE A 53 8.43 15.47 -9.26
C PHE A 53 7.22 14.86 -9.96
N GLY A 54 6.96 15.35 -11.18
CA GLY A 54 5.85 14.93 -12.03
C GLY A 54 4.76 15.99 -12.15
N THR A 55 4.13 16.06 -13.32
CA THR A 55 3.01 16.98 -13.61
C THR A 55 1.78 16.69 -12.76
N ASP A 56 1.69 15.48 -12.24
CA ASP A 56 0.61 14.96 -11.40
C ASP A 56 1.03 14.79 -9.93
N ALA A 57 2.17 15.38 -9.54
CA ALA A 57 2.66 15.33 -8.17
C ALA A 57 1.65 15.96 -7.18
N VAL A 58 1.41 15.28 -6.09
CA VAL A 58 0.51 15.72 -5.02
C VAL A 58 1.23 15.74 -3.68
N GLU A 59 0.83 16.66 -2.80
CA GLU A 59 1.37 16.74 -1.44
C GLU A 59 0.44 16.00 -0.49
N ALA A 60 0.95 14.95 0.14
CA ALA A 60 0.19 14.10 1.06
C ALA A 60 0.38 14.47 2.54
N ARG A 61 1.40 15.26 2.87
CA ARG A 61 1.76 15.58 4.25
C ARG A 61 0.92 16.73 4.79
N PRO A 62 0.35 16.63 6.00
CA PRO A 62 -0.42 17.71 6.60
C PRO A 62 0.46 18.94 6.88
N GLY A 63 -0.07 20.11 6.57
CA GLY A 63 0.62 21.39 6.78
C GLY A 63 1.69 21.71 5.74
N TRP A 64 1.85 20.88 4.71
CA TRP A 64 2.65 21.17 3.53
C TRP A 64 1.76 21.66 2.38
N GLU A 65 2.35 22.46 1.49
CA GLU A 65 1.67 23.08 0.36
C GLU A 65 2.57 23.06 -0.86
N ALA A 66 2.17 22.35 -1.91
CA ALA A 66 2.85 22.37 -3.20
C ALA A 66 2.63 23.70 -3.91
N ARG A 67 3.70 24.25 -4.51
CA ARG A 67 3.63 25.46 -5.33
C ARG A 67 3.13 25.10 -6.72
N GLN A 68 2.14 25.86 -7.21
CA GLN A 68 1.51 25.62 -8.51
C GLN A 68 2.50 25.81 -9.67
N GLN A 69 3.41 26.79 -9.55
CA GLN A 69 4.41 27.02 -10.57
C GLN A 69 5.58 26.05 -10.41
N PRO A 70 5.94 25.31 -11.47
CA PRO A 70 7.08 24.43 -11.45
C PRO A 70 8.39 25.21 -11.31
N LEU A 71 9.41 24.54 -10.82
CA LEU A 71 10.77 25.03 -10.79
C LEU A 71 11.30 25.25 -12.22
N ILE A 72 12.04 26.32 -12.43
CA ILE A 72 12.69 26.63 -13.71
C ILE A 72 14.02 25.89 -13.74
N LEU A 73 14.01 24.68 -14.29
CA LEU A 73 15.20 23.86 -14.43
C LEU A 73 15.88 24.12 -15.77
N PRO A 74 17.24 24.09 -15.84
CA PRO A 74 17.94 24.18 -17.11
C PRO A 74 17.50 23.04 -18.04
N SER A 75 17.20 23.34 -19.28
CA SER A 75 16.91 22.34 -20.30
C SER A 75 18.18 21.56 -20.64
N SER A 76 18.41 20.47 -19.99
CA SER A 76 19.42 19.47 -20.36
C SER A 76 18.70 18.38 -21.15
N GLY A 77 18.74 18.41 -22.43
CA GLY A 77 18.26 17.46 -23.46
C GLY A 77 17.77 16.03 -23.15
N GLY A 78 17.18 15.78 -21.98
CA GLY A 78 16.59 14.53 -21.54
C GLY A 78 15.16 14.74 -21.03
N ASP A 79 14.43 13.66 -20.84
CA ASP A 79 13.10 13.66 -20.22
C ASP A 79 13.21 14.10 -18.76
N HIS A 80 12.98 15.40 -18.51
CA HIS A 80 12.94 15.93 -17.17
C HIS A 80 11.49 15.95 -16.69
N HIS A 81 11.26 15.27 -15.56
CA HIS A 81 10.02 15.42 -14.86
C HIS A 81 9.87 16.86 -14.35
N GLU A 82 8.68 17.44 -14.53
CA GLU A 82 8.33 18.71 -13.93
C GLU A 82 8.53 18.61 -12.41
N ALA A 83 9.13 19.65 -11.81
CA ALA A 83 9.46 19.65 -10.39
C ALA A 83 8.72 20.78 -9.68
N HIS A 84 8.06 20.48 -8.58
CA HIS A 84 7.28 21.42 -7.79
C HIS A 84 7.89 21.59 -6.40
N LEU A 85 8.15 22.84 -6.02
CA LEU A 85 8.56 23.15 -4.66
C LEU A 85 7.36 22.95 -3.74
N THR A 86 7.55 22.19 -2.66
CA THR A 86 6.58 22.10 -1.57
C THR A 86 7.16 22.71 -0.31
N ILE A 87 6.34 23.38 0.49
CA ILE A 87 6.76 24.08 1.68
C ILE A 87 5.85 23.75 2.86
N ARG A 88 6.44 23.73 4.04
CA ARG A 88 5.68 23.71 5.28
C ARG A 88 5.82 25.05 6.01
N ARG A 89 4.71 25.56 6.52
CA ARG A 89 4.67 26.73 7.40
C ARG A 89 4.42 26.29 8.84
N GLY A 90 5.07 26.96 9.76
CA GLY A 90 4.92 26.66 11.19
C GLY A 90 5.56 25.33 11.62
N PRO A 91 5.21 24.83 12.82
CA PRO A 91 5.70 23.57 13.33
C PRO A 91 5.14 22.38 12.53
N PRO A 92 5.78 21.19 12.61
CA PRO A 92 5.20 19.97 12.06
C PRO A 92 3.79 19.72 12.64
N ALA A 93 2.86 19.30 11.79
CA ALA A 93 1.57 18.81 12.27
C ALA A 93 1.76 17.51 13.07
N ALA A 94 0.88 17.28 14.04
CA ALA A 94 0.82 15.99 14.72
C ALA A 94 0.37 14.90 13.72
N ILE A 95 1.01 13.73 13.79
CA ILE A 95 0.66 12.59 12.97
C ILE A 95 -0.44 11.82 13.68
N GLU A 96 -1.58 11.64 13.01
CA GLU A 96 -2.70 10.86 13.52
C GLU A 96 -2.49 9.37 13.20
N LYS A 97 -2.47 8.54 14.24
CA LYS A 97 -2.36 7.06 14.15
C LYS A 97 -3.61 6.47 14.80
N PRO A 98 -4.63 6.12 14.03
CA PRO A 98 -5.88 5.61 14.58
C PRO A 98 -5.73 4.18 15.11
N SER A 99 -6.41 3.88 16.23
CA SER A 99 -6.66 2.50 16.65
C SER A 99 -7.83 1.92 15.87
N LEU A 100 -7.69 0.70 15.40
CA LEU A 100 -8.74 0.01 14.65
C LEU A 100 -9.72 -0.69 15.59
N HIS A 101 -10.99 -0.56 15.28
CA HIS A 101 -12.06 -1.22 16.01
C HIS A 101 -13.09 -1.81 15.06
N VAL A 102 -13.63 -2.94 15.42
CA VAL A 102 -14.80 -3.52 14.77
C VAL A 102 -15.97 -2.54 14.84
N ASN A 103 -16.69 -2.36 13.76
CA ASN A 103 -17.84 -1.47 13.66
C ASN A 103 -18.98 -1.87 14.60
N LYS A 104 -19.93 -0.95 14.82
CA LYS A 104 -21.08 -1.18 15.71
C LYS A 104 -21.96 -2.37 15.29
N ASP A 105 -22.01 -2.66 13.98
CA ASP A 105 -22.73 -3.80 13.42
C ASP A 105 -21.98 -5.13 13.55
N GLY A 106 -20.77 -5.13 14.11
CA GLY A 106 -19.93 -6.30 14.30
C GLY A 106 -19.07 -6.66 13.09
N LYS A 107 -18.94 -5.74 12.12
CA LYS A 107 -18.19 -5.97 10.89
C LYS A 107 -16.90 -5.15 10.82
N PHE A 108 -15.95 -5.67 10.04
CA PHE A 108 -14.72 -4.96 9.69
C PHE A 108 -14.34 -5.30 8.25
N LYS A 109 -14.09 -4.28 7.43
CA LYS A 109 -13.83 -4.44 6.00
C LYS A 109 -12.42 -4.00 5.64
N ILE A 110 -11.67 -4.90 5.01
CA ILE A 110 -10.34 -4.64 4.48
C ILE A 110 -10.40 -4.58 2.96
N LEU A 111 -9.84 -3.53 2.37
CA LEU A 111 -9.55 -3.45 0.95
C LEU A 111 -8.06 -3.75 0.75
N GLN A 112 -7.75 -4.83 0.04
CA GLN A 112 -6.39 -5.12 -0.41
C GLN A 112 -6.18 -4.55 -1.81
N ILE A 113 -5.11 -3.78 -1.93
CA ILE A 113 -4.60 -3.20 -3.17
C ILE A 113 -3.20 -3.76 -3.38
N ALA A 114 -2.93 -4.33 -4.54
CA ALA A 114 -1.61 -4.83 -4.92
C ALA A 114 -1.22 -4.28 -6.29
N ASP A 115 0.06 -4.18 -6.52
CA ASP A 115 0.63 -3.94 -7.85
C ASP A 115 0.09 -2.66 -8.50
N LEU A 116 0.18 -1.54 -7.76
CA LEU A 116 -0.22 -0.22 -8.25
C LEU A 116 0.72 0.29 -9.35
N HIS A 117 2.03 0.00 -9.21
CA HIS A 117 3.09 0.41 -10.13
C HIS A 117 3.03 1.89 -10.51
N LEU A 118 2.94 2.77 -9.51
CA LEU A 118 2.91 4.22 -9.71
C LEU A 118 4.28 4.75 -10.11
N SER A 119 4.29 5.74 -10.97
CA SER A 119 5.48 6.35 -11.58
C SER A 119 5.74 7.75 -11.04
N THR A 120 6.87 8.33 -11.38
CA THR A 120 7.07 9.79 -11.33
C THR A 120 6.45 10.40 -12.60
N GLY A 121 5.47 11.28 -12.44
CA GLY A 121 4.60 11.72 -13.55
C GLY A 121 3.51 10.67 -13.87
N PRO A 122 2.67 10.93 -14.89
CA PRO A 122 1.44 10.17 -15.13
C PRO A 122 1.67 8.71 -15.58
N GLY A 123 2.89 8.32 -15.92
CA GLY A 123 3.20 7.00 -16.43
C GLY A 123 2.47 6.64 -17.74
N ILE A 124 2.80 5.50 -18.30
CA ILE A 124 2.18 4.97 -19.51
C ILE A 124 1.55 3.63 -19.19
N CYS A 125 0.29 3.43 -19.61
CA CYS A 125 -0.40 2.16 -19.39
C CYS A 125 0.32 1.01 -20.10
N ARG A 126 0.52 -0.08 -19.38
CA ARG A 126 0.94 -1.38 -19.93
C ARG A 126 -0.30 -2.26 -20.11
N ASP A 127 -0.46 -2.80 -21.31
CA ASP A 127 -1.55 -3.74 -21.66
C ASP A 127 -2.93 -3.32 -21.10
N PRO A 128 -3.42 -2.10 -21.39
CA PRO A 128 -4.68 -1.64 -20.84
C PRO A 128 -5.88 -2.36 -21.46
N GLU A 129 -6.76 -2.89 -20.62
CA GLU A 129 -8.02 -3.49 -21.06
C GLU A 129 -9.18 -2.81 -20.32
N PRO A 130 -10.13 -2.19 -21.04
CA PRO A 130 -10.11 -1.94 -22.49
C PRO A 130 -9.06 -0.90 -22.88
N ALA A 131 -8.53 -1.03 -24.09
CA ALA A 131 -7.67 0.01 -24.66
C ALA A 131 -8.47 1.32 -24.84
N LEU A 132 -7.88 2.45 -24.48
CA LEU A 132 -8.52 3.76 -24.67
C LEU A 132 -8.44 4.19 -26.12
N HIS A 133 -9.54 4.11 -26.85
CA HIS A 133 -9.58 4.43 -28.29
C HIS A 133 -9.72 5.92 -28.63
N LYS A 134 -10.05 6.80 -27.67
CA LYS A 134 -10.46 8.18 -27.99
C LYS A 134 -9.43 9.28 -27.76
N SER A 135 -8.39 9.06 -26.95
CA SER A 135 -7.39 10.09 -26.63
C SER A 135 -5.97 9.79 -27.11
N GLY A 136 -5.73 8.62 -27.68
CA GLY A 136 -4.43 8.21 -28.22
C GLY A 136 -3.33 7.89 -27.19
N LYS A 137 -3.47 8.32 -25.94
CA LYS A 137 -2.53 8.00 -24.84
C LYS A 137 -3.31 7.56 -23.62
N CYS A 138 -2.91 6.42 -23.03
CA CYS A 138 -3.38 5.97 -21.74
C CYS A 138 -2.35 6.39 -20.68
N GLU A 139 -2.74 7.26 -19.76
CA GLU A 139 -1.94 7.64 -18.61
C GLU A 139 -2.22 6.68 -17.47
N ALA A 140 -1.17 5.99 -16.99
CA ALA A 140 -1.31 4.87 -16.06
C ALA A 140 -1.80 5.32 -14.68
N ASP A 141 -1.10 6.28 -14.07
CA ASP A 141 -1.37 6.70 -12.70
C ASP A 141 -2.73 7.36 -12.54
N PRO A 142 -3.13 8.33 -13.40
CA PRO A 142 -4.46 8.95 -13.31
C PRO A 142 -5.60 7.91 -13.44
N ARG A 143 -5.47 6.95 -14.35
CA ARG A 143 -6.48 5.89 -14.52
C ARG A 143 -6.52 4.95 -13.32
N THR A 144 -5.38 4.54 -12.80
CA THR A 144 -5.25 3.71 -11.61
C THR A 144 -5.88 4.38 -10.39
N LEU A 145 -5.51 5.65 -10.15
CA LEU A 145 -6.00 6.41 -9.00
C LEU A 145 -7.51 6.70 -9.10
N ALA A 146 -8.04 6.94 -10.29
CA ALA A 146 -9.49 7.07 -10.51
C ALA A 146 -10.24 5.79 -10.18
N PHE A 147 -9.71 4.62 -10.58
CA PHE A 147 -10.27 3.32 -10.22
C PHE A 147 -10.25 3.11 -8.70
N ILE A 148 -9.10 3.29 -8.05
CA ILE A 148 -8.99 3.13 -6.58
C ILE A 148 -9.92 4.09 -5.86
N SER A 149 -9.99 5.36 -6.28
CA SER A 149 -10.90 6.36 -5.71
C SER A 149 -12.36 5.89 -5.75
N SER A 150 -12.81 5.38 -6.91
CA SER A 150 -14.17 4.85 -7.08
C SER A 150 -14.47 3.67 -6.14
N VAL A 151 -13.49 2.77 -5.97
CA VAL A 151 -13.64 1.62 -5.05
C VAL A 151 -13.69 2.09 -3.60
N LEU A 152 -12.83 3.01 -3.18
CA LEU A 152 -12.84 3.58 -1.83
C LEU A 152 -14.19 4.22 -1.50
N ASP A 153 -14.75 4.98 -2.43
CA ASP A 153 -16.04 5.67 -2.26
C ASP A 153 -17.23 4.70 -2.20
N SER A 154 -17.17 3.59 -2.95
CA SER A 154 -18.25 2.58 -3.00
C SER A 154 -18.16 1.55 -1.87
N GLU A 155 -16.97 1.04 -1.56
CA GLU A 155 -16.78 -0.02 -0.56
C GLU A 155 -16.64 0.54 0.86
N LYS A 156 -16.08 1.75 1.03
CA LYS A 156 -15.84 2.39 2.34
C LYS A 156 -15.15 1.44 3.31
N PRO A 157 -13.92 0.99 2.99
CA PRO A 157 -13.20 0.06 3.85
C PRO A 157 -12.79 0.72 5.17
N ASP A 158 -12.67 -0.10 6.21
CA ASP A 158 -12.17 0.31 7.52
C ASP A 158 -10.64 0.35 7.55
N LEU A 159 -10.00 -0.42 6.68
CA LEU A 159 -8.55 -0.48 6.49
C LEU A 159 -8.23 -0.75 5.02
N VAL A 160 -7.19 -0.11 4.52
CA VAL A 160 -6.56 -0.45 3.24
C VAL A 160 -5.22 -1.13 3.51
N VAL A 161 -5.00 -2.30 2.93
CA VAL A 161 -3.69 -2.97 2.91
C VAL A 161 -3.12 -2.88 1.50
N LEU A 162 -1.97 -2.21 1.40
CA LEU A 162 -1.19 -2.16 0.16
C LEU A 162 -0.15 -3.28 0.23
N SER A 163 -0.36 -4.32 -0.57
CA SER A 163 0.39 -5.56 -0.45
C SER A 163 1.50 -5.70 -1.50
N GLY A 164 2.29 -4.64 -1.69
CA GLY A 164 3.50 -4.64 -2.50
C GLY A 164 3.33 -4.07 -3.91
N ASP A 165 4.44 -3.70 -4.51
CA ASP A 165 4.57 -3.09 -5.83
C ASP A 165 3.70 -1.83 -5.99
N GLN A 166 3.73 -0.95 -4.97
CA GLN A 166 3.06 0.35 -5.02
C GLN A 166 3.78 1.29 -6.00
N VAL A 167 5.10 1.18 -6.06
CA VAL A 167 5.98 1.99 -6.90
C VAL A 167 6.54 1.14 -8.03
N ASN A 168 6.56 1.68 -9.23
CA ASN A 168 7.28 1.07 -10.34
C ASN A 168 8.71 1.62 -10.38
N GLY A 169 9.65 0.91 -9.79
CA GLY A 169 11.04 1.39 -9.66
C GLY A 169 11.67 1.86 -10.96
N ASP A 170 11.39 1.20 -12.07
CA ASP A 170 11.90 1.56 -13.40
C ASP A 170 11.43 2.94 -13.88
N THR A 171 10.25 3.40 -13.46
CA THR A 171 9.62 4.63 -13.95
C THR A 171 9.39 5.67 -12.86
N ALA A 172 9.67 5.34 -11.61
CA ALA A 172 9.57 6.24 -10.47
C ALA A 172 10.94 6.80 -10.10
N ALA A 173 11.46 7.72 -10.91
CA ALA A 173 12.71 8.42 -10.62
C ALA A 173 12.70 9.15 -9.26
N ASP A 174 11.51 9.50 -8.76
CA ASP A 174 11.26 9.97 -7.40
C ASP A 174 10.14 9.14 -6.76
N ALA A 175 10.54 8.13 -5.98
CA ALA A 175 9.62 7.22 -5.31
C ALA A 175 8.72 7.95 -4.29
N GLN A 176 9.20 9.03 -3.64
CA GLN A 176 8.39 9.84 -2.73
C GLN A 176 7.15 10.40 -3.43
N SER A 177 7.32 10.99 -4.62
CA SER A 177 6.20 11.53 -5.40
C SER A 177 5.20 10.45 -5.80
N ALA A 178 5.67 9.24 -6.14
CA ALA A 178 4.81 8.11 -6.45
C ALA A 178 4.00 7.65 -5.20
N VAL A 179 4.67 7.48 -4.05
CA VAL A 179 4.02 7.11 -2.78
C VAL A 179 2.95 8.13 -2.37
N PHE A 180 3.21 9.42 -2.55
CA PHE A 180 2.25 10.45 -2.15
C PHE A 180 0.96 10.40 -2.94
N LYS A 181 0.93 9.87 -4.15
CA LYS A 181 -0.30 9.76 -4.96
C LYS A 181 -1.34 8.85 -4.30
N PHE A 182 -0.97 7.64 -3.91
CA PHE A 182 -1.92 6.77 -3.22
C PHE A 182 -2.20 7.23 -1.78
N ALA A 183 -1.15 7.71 -1.09
CA ALA A 183 -1.29 8.17 0.28
C ALA A 183 -2.26 9.36 0.40
N HIS A 184 -2.20 10.31 -0.53
CA HIS A 184 -3.11 11.44 -0.59
C HIS A 184 -4.58 11.00 -0.66
N LEU A 185 -4.91 10.00 -1.50
CA LEU A 185 -6.28 9.46 -1.60
C LEU A 185 -6.81 8.93 -0.27
N LEU A 186 -5.95 8.27 0.50
CA LEU A 186 -6.31 7.62 1.77
C LEU A 186 -6.37 8.64 2.91
N ILE A 187 -5.41 9.55 2.97
CA ILE A 187 -5.33 10.61 3.98
C ILE A 187 -6.51 11.57 3.87
N ASP A 188 -6.87 11.99 2.66
CA ASP A 188 -8.02 12.87 2.41
C ASP A 188 -9.34 12.26 2.89
N ARG A 189 -9.47 10.93 2.77
CA ARG A 189 -10.63 10.18 3.24
C ARG A 189 -10.52 9.74 4.69
N LYS A 190 -9.39 10.00 5.35
CA LYS A 190 -9.09 9.54 6.72
C LYS A 190 -9.22 8.02 6.87
N ILE A 191 -8.80 7.28 5.85
CA ILE A 191 -8.83 5.83 5.85
C ILE A 191 -7.47 5.33 6.36
N PRO A 192 -7.45 4.52 7.44
CA PRO A 192 -6.22 3.84 7.89
C PRO A 192 -5.67 2.94 6.80
N PHE A 193 -4.34 2.89 6.70
CA PHE A 193 -3.68 2.01 5.74
C PHE A 193 -2.39 1.41 6.28
N ALA A 194 -2.01 0.28 5.70
CA ALA A 194 -0.78 -0.44 6.03
C ALA A 194 -0.10 -0.90 4.74
N THR A 195 1.23 -0.91 4.71
CA THR A 195 2.02 -1.28 3.53
C THR A 195 2.99 -2.39 3.84
N ILE A 196 3.16 -3.31 2.90
CA ILE A 196 4.33 -4.16 2.75
C ILE A 196 4.93 -3.90 1.37
N PHE A 197 6.18 -4.31 1.14
CA PHE A 197 6.85 -4.07 -0.12
C PHE A 197 6.79 -5.28 -1.05
N GLY A 198 6.76 -5.01 -2.34
CA GLY A 198 6.99 -5.96 -3.40
C GLY A 198 8.44 -5.91 -3.90
N ASN A 199 8.69 -6.59 -5.02
CA ASN A 199 10.04 -6.65 -5.59
C ASN A 199 10.42 -5.40 -6.40
N HIS A 200 9.45 -4.58 -6.81
CA HIS A 200 9.71 -3.36 -7.59
C HIS A 200 9.79 -2.08 -6.75
N ASP A 201 9.35 -2.09 -5.50
CA ASP A 201 9.25 -0.87 -4.70
C ASP A 201 10.60 -0.19 -4.45
N ASP A 202 11.68 -0.94 -4.27
CA ASP A 202 13.02 -0.44 -3.96
C ASP A 202 14.01 -0.48 -5.14
N GLU A 203 13.54 -0.72 -6.35
CA GLU A 203 14.36 -0.61 -7.58
C GLU A 203 14.63 0.85 -7.98
N GLY A 204 13.94 1.81 -7.38
CA GLY A 204 14.00 3.23 -7.69
C GLY A 204 14.93 4.04 -6.78
N SER A 205 14.49 5.25 -6.42
CA SER A 205 15.30 6.24 -5.70
C SER A 205 15.40 6.02 -4.18
N LEU A 206 14.57 5.18 -3.58
CA LEU A 206 14.53 4.93 -2.14
C LEU A 206 14.70 3.44 -1.84
N SER A 207 15.47 3.13 -0.79
CA SER A 207 15.52 1.77 -0.24
C SER A 207 14.24 1.41 0.51
N ARG A 208 14.03 0.12 0.83
CA ARG A 208 12.89 -0.34 1.65
C ARG A 208 12.80 0.37 2.99
N GLU A 209 13.92 0.60 3.67
CA GLU A 209 13.96 1.33 4.94
C GLU A 209 13.52 2.80 4.77
N ALA A 210 13.96 3.45 3.69
CA ALA A 210 13.58 4.84 3.40
C ALA A 210 12.11 4.95 3.00
N LEU A 211 11.58 3.99 2.22
CA LEU A 211 10.16 3.89 1.90
C LEU A 211 9.31 3.62 3.15
N MET A 212 9.78 2.75 4.06
CA MET A 212 9.10 2.51 5.32
C MET A 212 9.12 3.76 6.20
N GLN A 213 10.24 4.48 6.26
CA GLN A 213 10.33 5.75 6.98
C GLN A 213 9.33 6.77 6.43
N LEU A 214 9.24 6.86 5.11
CA LEU A 214 8.31 7.76 4.43
C LEU A 214 6.87 7.40 4.79
N THR A 215 6.44 6.16 4.54
CA THR A 215 5.07 5.70 4.80
C THR A 215 4.70 5.73 6.27
N HIS A 216 5.60 5.29 7.16
CA HIS A 216 5.39 5.36 8.62
C HIS A 216 5.17 6.80 9.10
N SER A 217 5.78 7.81 8.46
CA SER A 217 5.65 9.22 8.83
C SER A 217 4.35 9.86 8.38
N LEU A 218 3.51 9.17 7.60
CA LEU A 218 2.25 9.73 7.08
C LEU A 218 1.09 9.52 8.07
N PRO A 219 0.11 10.45 8.10
CA PRO A 219 -1.12 10.25 8.87
C PRO A 219 -1.89 9.03 8.40
N TYR A 220 -2.62 8.40 9.31
CA TYR A 220 -3.42 7.19 9.06
C TYR A 220 -2.61 5.96 8.61
N SER A 221 -1.30 6.08 8.42
CA SER A 221 -0.44 4.92 8.17
C SER A 221 -0.23 4.11 9.45
N LEU A 222 -0.49 2.82 9.38
CA LEU A 222 -0.22 1.84 10.44
C LEU A 222 1.00 0.98 10.10
N SER A 223 1.75 1.37 9.07
CA SER A 223 2.96 0.65 8.64
C SER A 223 4.06 0.77 9.67
N GLU A 224 4.75 -0.34 9.95
CA GLU A 224 5.82 -0.43 10.95
C GLU A 224 7.05 -1.12 10.38
N TYR A 225 8.23 -0.75 10.89
CA TYR A 225 9.50 -1.32 10.42
C TYR A 225 9.65 -2.81 10.72
N GLY A 226 9.02 -3.26 11.80
CA GLY A 226 9.31 -4.55 12.38
C GLY A 226 10.61 -4.58 13.21
N PRO A 227 10.95 -5.73 13.83
CA PRO A 227 12.16 -5.87 14.62
C PRO A 227 13.40 -5.87 13.75
N THR A 228 14.44 -5.12 14.13
CA THR A 228 15.71 -5.02 13.40
C THR A 228 16.54 -6.31 13.38
N SER A 229 16.19 -7.30 14.20
CA SER A 229 16.82 -8.63 14.25
C SER A 229 16.15 -9.65 13.32
N VAL A 230 15.11 -9.24 12.61
CA VAL A 230 14.36 -10.07 11.66
C VAL A 230 14.66 -9.59 10.25
N ASP A 231 14.96 -10.50 9.34
CA ASP A 231 15.28 -10.17 7.94
C ASP A 231 14.08 -9.48 7.26
N GLY A 232 14.38 -8.53 6.38
CA GLY A 232 13.39 -7.73 5.67
C GLY A 232 12.94 -6.50 6.44
N VAL A 233 12.10 -5.69 5.81
CA VAL A 233 11.56 -4.42 6.32
C VAL A 233 10.03 -4.44 6.24
N GLY A 234 9.37 -4.33 7.39
CA GLY A 234 7.92 -4.34 7.43
C GLY A 234 7.35 -5.72 7.82
N ASN A 235 8.03 -6.41 8.75
CA ASN A 235 7.45 -7.57 9.42
C ASN A 235 6.77 -7.09 10.70
N TYR A 236 5.45 -6.94 10.67
CA TYR A 236 4.67 -6.41 11.80
C TYR A 236 3.27 -6.99 11.82
N TYR A 237 2.53 -6.67 12.87
CA TYR A 237 1.12 -7.04 12.96
C TYR A 237 0.27 -5.84 13.34
N ILE A 238 -1.01 -5.94 13.04
CA ILE A 238 -2.04 -4.96 13.40
C ILE A 238 -3.15 -5.69 14.13
N GLU A 239 -3.51 -5.20 15.31
CA GLU A 239 -4.68 -5.67 16.02
C GLU A 239 -5.90 -4.79 15.69
N VAL A 240 -7.01 -5.44 15.41
CA VAL A 240 -8.32 -4.79 15.33
C VAL A 240 -9.07 -5.13 16.61
N LEU A 241 -9.36 -4.11 17.39
CA LEU A 241 -10.01 -4.27 18.67
C LEU A 241 -11.51 -4.52 18.50
N ALA A 242 -12.12 -5.19 19.47
CA ALA A 242 -13.54 -5.41 19.47
C ALA A 242 -14.32 -4.09 19.58
N ARG A 243 -15.62 -4.13 19.27
CA ARG A 243 -16.50 -2.96 19.23
C ARG A 243 -16.67 -2.29 20.61
N GLY A 244 -17.06 -1.01 20.59
CA GLY A 244 -17.51 -0.32 21.79
C GLY A 244 -16.42 0.14 22.75
N GLY A 245 -15.21 0.44 22.23
CA GLY A 245 -14.08 0.90 23.06
C GLY A 245 -13.45 -0.22 23.89
N SER A 246 -13.67 -1.47 23.49
CA SER A 246 -13.00 -2.64 24.04
C SER A 246 -11.50 -2.60 23.83
N THR A 247 -10.74 -3.14 24.75
CA THR A 247 -9.30 -3.40 24.61
C THR A 247 -8.99 -4.82 24.16
N HIS A 248 -10.04 -5.65 23.93
CA HIS A 248 -9.87 -7.02 23.45
C HIS A 248 -9.60 -7.04 21.96
N SER A 249 -8.63 -7.84 21.52
CA SER A 249 -8.31 -8.07 20.13
C SER A 249 -9.34 -9.01 19.49
N ALA A 250 -9.90 -8.58 18.36
CA ALA A 250 -10.87 -9.37 17.59
C ALA A 250 -10.24 -10.01 16.35
N LEU A 251 -9.28 -9.32 15.74
CA LEU A 251 -8.53 -9.78 14.56
C LEU A 251 -7.06 -9.45 14.75
N THR A 252 -6.19 -10.32 14.26
CA THR A 252 -4.77 -9.98 14.04
C THR A 252 -4.43 -10.12 12.57
N LEU A 253 -3.84 -9.07 12.02
CA LEU A 253 -3.38 -9.01 10.65
C LEU A 253 -1.85 -9.03 10.65
N TYR A 254 -1.25 -10.08 10.13
CA TYR A 254 0.20 -10.21 9.99
C TYR A 254 0.63 -9.70 8.62
N LEU A 255 1.63 -8.84 8.60
CA LEU A 255 2.22 -8.27 7.40
C LEU A 255 3.69 -8.67 7.37
N LEU A 256 4.14 -9.32 6.28
CA LEU A 256 5.49 -9.85 6.18
C LEU A 256 6.14 -9.43 4.86
N ASP A 257 7.41 -9.05 4.94
CA ASP A 257 8.24 -8.74 3.78
C ASP A 257 8.74 -10.04 3.13
N THR A 258 8.33 -10.27 1.91
CA THR A 258 8.75 -11.42 1.09
C THR A 258 10.02 -11.15 0.27
N HIS A 259 10.68 -10.03 0.54
CA HIS A 259 11.89 -9.58 -0.16
C HIS A 259 11.64 -9.30 -1.66
N GLY A 260 12.68 -9.41 -2.46
CA GLY A 260 12.64 -9.24 -3.91
C GLY A 260 13.19 -10.47 -4.63
N TYR A 261 14.28 -10.27 -5.37
CA TYR A 261 14.90 -11.32 -6.15
C TYR A 261 15.79 -12.24 -5.30
N SER A 262 15.95 -13.47 -5.75
CA SER A 262 16.75 -14.48 -5.07
C SER A 262 18.19 -14.02 -4.86
N PRO A 263 18.76 -14.19 -3.67
CA PRO A 263 20.18 -13.91 -3.42
C PRO A 263 21.09 -15.00 -4.01
N ASP A 264 20.54 -16.13 -4.46
CA ASP A 264 21.26 -17.25 -5.05
C ASP A 264 20.57 -17.73 -6.34
N GLU A 265 20.78 -17.00 -7.42
CA GLU A 265 20.25 -17.31 -8.75
C GLU A 265 20.80 -18.63 -9.34
N GLN A 266 21.88 -19.17 -8.79
CA GLN A 266 22.42 -20.45 -9.27
C GLN A 266 21.64 -21.64 -8.72
N GLN A 267 21.27 -21.59 -7.45
CA GLN A 267 20.58 -22.68 -6.77
C GLN A 267 19.05 -22.46 -6.76
N PHE A 268 18.60 -21.24 -6.51
CA PHE A 268 17.18 -20.88 -6.39
C PHE A 268 16.89 -19.68 -7.27
N ARG A 269 16.50 -19.91 -8.50
CA ARG A 269 16.23 -18.85 -9.48
C ARG A 269 14.93 -18.11 -9.18
N GLY A 270 14.93 -16.82 -9.48
CA GLY A 270 13.77 -15.95 -9.48
C GLY A 270 13.65 -15.15 -8.20
N TYR A 271 12.75 -15.52 -7.31
CA TYR A 271 12.43 -14.71 -6.13
C TYR A 271 12.99 -15.29 -4.85
N ASP A 272 13.23 -14.39 -3.90
CA ASP A 272 13.62 -14.70 -2.53
C ASP A 272 12.42 -15.24 -1.73
N TRP A 273 12.66 -15.71 -0.50
CA TRP A 273 11.68 -16.37 0.34
C TRP A 273 11.70 -15.82 1.77
N LEU A 274 10.62 -16.00 2.49
CA LEU A 274 10.55 -15.71 3.92
C LEU A 274 11.62 -16.49 4.68
N LYS A 275 12.46 -15.78 5.42
CA LYS A 275 13.61 -16.35 6.14
C LYS A 275 13.15 -17.05 7.42
N LYS A 276 14.01 -17.95 7.89
CA LYS A 276 13.72 -18.69 9.11
C LYS A 276 13.42 -17.78 10.31
N ASN A 277 14.17 -16.68 10.48
CA ASN A 277 13.97 -15.75 11.59
C ASN A 277 12.66 -14.95 11.46
N GLN A 278 12.15 -14.71 10.25
CA GLN A 278 10.83 -14.14 10.03
C GLN A 278 9.73 -15.11 10.48
N ILE A 279 9.87 -16.39 10.14
CA ILE A 279 8.94 -17.45 10.55
C ILE A 279 8.99 -17.66 12.07
N ASP A 280 10.18 -17.69 12.66
CA ASP A 280 10.36 -17.80 14.09
C ASP A 280 9.75 -16.58 14.84
N TRP A 281 9.93 -15.38 14.30
CA TRP A 281 9.30 -14.17 14.81
C TRP A 281 7.77 -14.25 14.74
N PHE A 282 7.22 -14.64 13.60
CA PHE A 282 5.78 -14.79 13.41
C PHE A 282 5.20 -15.76 14.45
N LYS A 283 5.77 -16.95 14.60
CA LYS A 283 5.31 -17.98 15.56
C LYS A 283 5.43 -17.49 17.01
N THR A 284 6.52 -16.81 17.36
CA THR A 284 6.72 -16.26 18.69
C THR A 284 5.68 -15.17 18.97
N THR A 285 5.48 -14.25 18.03
CA THR A 285 4.51 -13.16 18.14
C THR A 285 3.09 -13.69 18.28
N SER A 286 2.68 -14.64 17.43
CA SER A 286 1.36 -15.29 17.50
C SER A 286 1.14 -15.96 18.88
N THR A 287 2.12 -16.73 19.33
CA THR A 287 2.05 -17.39 20.65
C THR A 287 1.94 -16.37 21.81
N GLU A 288 2.69 -15.26 21.75
CA GLU A 288 2.67 -14.22 22.78
C GLU A 288 1.33 -13.46 22.78
N LEU A 289 0.81 -13.11 21.61
CA LEU A 289 -0.50 -12.49 21.48
C LEU A 289 -1.61 -13.38 22.02
N ASN A 290 -1.62 -14.66 21.67
CA ASN A 290 -2.61 -15.64 22.16
C ASN A 290 -2.59 -15.82 23.69
N ARG A 291 -1.47 -15.52 24.35
CA ARG A 291 -1.35 -15.54 25.81
C ARG A 291 -1.64 -14.20 26.47
N SER A 292 -1.79 -13.13 25.67
CA SER A 292 -2.05 -11.80 26.22
C SER A 292 -3.46 -11.70 26.80
N PRO A 293 -3.69 -10.87 27.83
CA PRO A 293 -5.05 -10.67 28.39
C PRO A 293 -6.05 -10.16 27.35
N SER A 294 -5.59 -9.40 26.35
CA SER A 294 -6.45 -8.90 25.27
C SER A 294 -7.04 -9.99 24.39
N HIS A 295 -6.39 -11.17 24.31
CA HIS A 295 -6.87 -12.34 23.58
C HIS A 295 -7.56 -13.36 24.49
N MET A 296 -6.98 -13.65 25.68
CA MET A 296 -7.47 -14.72 26.58
C MET A 296 -8.89 -14.48 27.08
N ASP A 297 -9.25 -13.22 27.35
CA ASP A 297 -10.57 -12.88 27.89
C ASP A 297 -11.63 -12.68 26.78
N TYR A 298 -11.23 -12.76 25.52
CA TYR A 298 -12.14 -12.62 24.39
C TYR A 298 -12.84 -13.95 24.09
N ARG A 299 -14.09 -14.05 24.45
CA ARG A 299 -14.90 -15.29 24.31
C ARG A 299 -15.45 -15.52 22.90
N HIS A 300 -15.32 -14.56 22.01
CA HIS A 300 -15.69 -14.69 20.61
C HIS A 300 -14.52 -15.28 19.81
N HIS A 301 -14.81 -15.78 18.61
CA HIS A 301 -13.77 -16.32 17.74
C HIS A 301 -12.84 -15.20 17.27
N HIS A 302 -11.59 -15.26 17.69
CA HIS A 302 -10.52 -14.42 17.13
C HIS A 302 -10.15 -14.96 15.75
N MET A 303 -9.94 -14.06 14.78
CA MET A 303 -9.65 -14.44 13.39
C MET A 303 -8.37 -13.79 12.92
N ASP A 304 -7.43 -14.60 12.44
CA ASP A 304 -6.13 -14.16 11.95
C ASP A 304 -6.04 -14.24 10.43
N MET A 305 -5.37 -13.24 9.84
CA MET A 305 -5.08 -13.16 8.42
C MET A 305 -3.64 -12.68 8.19
N ALA A 306 -2.99 -13.17 7.14
CA ALA A 306 -1.68 -12.71 6.73
C ALA A 306 -1.71 -12.05 5.35
N PHE A 307 -0.84 -11.05 5.16
CA PHE A 307 -0.58 -10.41 3.89
C PHE A 307 0.90 -10.52 3.53
N ILE A 308 1.15 -10.91 2.32
CA ILE A 308 2.48 -11.04 1.71
C ILE A 308 2.43 -10.46 0.30
N HIS A 309 3.57 -10.26 -0.36
CA HIS A 309 3.59 -9.83 -1.75
C HIS A 309 3.84 -11.02 -2.69
N ILE A 310 5.02 -11.62 -2.63
CA ILE A 310 5.38 -12.78 -3.48
C ILE A 310 4.63 -14.01 -2.96
N PRO A 311 3.95 -14.78 -3.83
CA PRO A 311 3.18 -15.93 -3.42
C PRO A 311 4.06 -17.07 -2.87
N LEU A 312 3.51 -17.83 -1.93
CA LEU A 312 4.16 -19.06 -1.44
C LEU A 312 4.16 -20.14 -2.53
N PRO A 313 5.12 -21.09 -2.51
CA PRO A 313 5.12 -22.21 -3.46
C PRO A 313 3.81 -23.01 -3.51
N GLU A 314 3.06 -23.03 -2.42
CA GLU A 314 1.77 -23.73 -2.28
C GLU A 314 0.60 -23.06 -3.01
N TYR A 315 0.77 -21.87 -3.55
CA TYR A 315 -0.25 -21.25 -4.43
C TYR A 315 -0.39 -22.02 -5.76
N ARG A 316 0.58 -22.84 -6.12
CA ARG A 316 0.48 -23.71 -7.31
C ARG A 316 -0.66 -24.71 -7.14
N LEU A 317 -1.61 -24.67 -8.08
CA LEU A 317 -2.73 -25.60 -8.05
C LEU A 317 -2.26 -27.03 -8.26
N THR A 318 -2.69 -27.91 -7.39
CA THR A 318 -2.43 -29.35 -7.39
C THR A 318 -3.72 -30.09 -7.14
N ASN A 319 -3.70 -31.42 -7.07
CA ASN A 319 -4.89 -32.20 -6.70
C ASN A 319 -5.40 -31.88 -5.29
N ASP A 320 -4.50 -31.41 -4.41
CA ASP A 320 -4.81 -31.08 -3.00
C ASP A 320 -5.07 -29.57 -2.79
N VAL A 321 -4.72 -28.73 -3.79
CA VAL A 321 -4.95 -27.29 -3.78
C VAL A 321 -5.78 -26.93 -5.01
N VAL A 322 -7.06 -26.71 -4.82
CA VAL A 322 -8.00 -26.45 -5.91
C VAL A 322 -8.43 -24.99 -5.89
N ALA A 323 -8.37 -24.34 -7.03
CA ALA A 323 -9.00 -23.02 -7.19
C ALA A 323 -10.50 -23.14 -6.98
N SER A 324 -11.01 -22.33 -6.07
CA SER A 324 -12.44 -22.32 -5.75
C SER A 324 -13.18 -21.20 -6.50
N THR A 325 -12.51 -20.05 -6.63
CA THR A 325 -13.08 -18.86 -7.29
C THR A 325 -11.98 -18.07 -7.97
N GLY A 326 -12.30 -17.43 -9.08
CA GLY A 326 -11.35 -16.61 -9.84
C GLY A 326 -10.65 -17.37 -10.96
N SER A 327 -9.59 -16.79 -11.49
CA SER A 327 -8.84 -17.32 -12.63
C SER A 327 -7.33 -17.34 -12.36
N GLN A 328 -6.66 -18.29 -12.97
CA GLN A 328 -5.21 -18.45 -12.98
C GLN A 328 -4.71 -18.43 -14.43
N PRO A 329 -4.56 -17.26 -15.06
CA PRO A 329 -4.02 -17.19 -16.42
C PRO A 329 -2.52 -17.51 -16.51
N GLU A 330 -1.77 -17.30 -15.42
CA GLU A 330 -0.34 -17.60 -15.34
C GLU A 330 0.00 -18.48 -14.14
N ASN A 331 1.11 -19.21 -14.25
CA ASN A 331 1.61 -20.00 -13.12
C ASN A 331 2.15 -19.07 -12.03
N PRO A 332 1.92 -19.37 -10.73
CA PRO A 332 2.50 -18.60 -9.64
C PRO A 332 4.02 -18.50 -9.76
N THR A 333 4.52 -17.25 -9.73
CA THR A 333 5.95 -16.96 -9.79
C THR A 333 6.55 -16.91 -8.37
N SER A 334 6.35 -18.02 -7.66
CA SER A 334 6.80 -18.21 -6.29
C SER A 334 8.30 -18.54 -6.22
N PRO A 335 8.94 -18.37 -5.04
CA PRO A 335 10.31 -18.80 -4.80
C PRO A 335 10.57 -20.25 -5.20
N GLY A 336 11.81 -20.51 -5.64
CA GLY A 336 12.28 -21.87 -5.89
C GLY A 336 12.52 -22.69 -4.62
N PHE A 337 12.69 -22.01 -3.49
CA PHE A 337 12.86 -22.59 -2.15
C PHE A 337 11.58 -22.48 -1.34
N ASN A 338 11.12 -23.60 -0.77
CA ASN A 338 9.98 -23.59 0.16
C ASN A 338 10.47 -23.45 1.61
N SER A 339 10.17 -22.34 2.24
CA SER A 339 10.57 -22.07 3.64
C SER A 339 9.67 -22.73 4.69
N GLY A 340 8.53 -23.32 4.27
CA GLY A 340 7.55 -23.91 5.18
C GLY A 340 6.64 -22.90 5.88
N PHE A 341 6.55 -21.68 5.38
CA PHE A 341 5.72 -20.65 6.02
C PHE A 341 4.22 -20.98 5.97
N ARG A 342 3.74 -21.66 4.91
CA ARG A 342 2.35 -22.15 4.87
C ARG A 342 2.02 -23.03 6.07
N ASP A 343 2.94 -23.93 6.46
CA ASP A 343 2.72 -24.82 7.60
C ASP A 343 2.72 -24.05 8.91
N ALA A 344 3.59 -23.03 9.05
CA ALA A 344 3.59 -22.14 10.20
C ALA A 344 2.27 -21.35 10.33
N LEU A 345 1.70 -20.85 9.22
CA LEU A 345 0.39 -20.20 9.24
C LEU A 345 -0.72 -21.13 9.75
N VAL A 346 -0.74 -22.38 9.29
CA VAL A 346 -1.72 -23.37 9.72
C VAL A 346 -1.54 -23.76 11.20
N GLU A 347 -0.30 -23.95 11.63
CA GLU A 347 0.04 -24.29 13.01
C GLU A 347 -0.41 -23.20 13.99
N GLU A 348 -0.24 -21.94 13.62
CA GLU A 348 -0.64 -20.78 14.44
C GLU A 348 -2.12 -20.39 14.27
N GLY A 349 -2.89 -21.12 13.43
CA GLY A 349 -4.33 -20.94 13.30
C GLY A 349 -4.75 -19.78 12.37
N VAL A 350 -3.86 -19.27 11.54
CA VAL A 350 -4.22 -18.27 10.52
C VAL A 350 -5.19 -18.87 9.52
N LEU A 351 -6.27 -18.15 9.23
CA LEU A 351 -7.39 -18.66 8.42
C LEU A 351 -7.22 -18.37 6.93
N THR A 352 -6.51 -17.29 6.60
CA THR A 352 -6.27 -16.89 5.20
C THR A 352 -4.97 -16.11 5.06
N VAL A 353 -4.30 -16.30 3.93
CA VAL A 353 -3.17 -15.48 3.47
C VAL A 353 -3.47 -14.92 2.09
N SER A 354 -3.11 -13.67 1.85
CA SER A 354 -3.34 -13.02 0.55
C SER A 354 -2.08 -12.34 0.04
N CYS A 355 -1.86 -12.45 -1.27
CA CYS A 355 -0.67 -11.92 -1.95
C CYS A 355 -1.04 -11.03 -3.15
N GLY A 356 -0.02 -10.38 -3.74
CA GLY A 356 -0.03 -9.68 -5.02
C GLY A 356 0.85 -10.39 -6.04
N HIS A 357 1.71 -9.64 -6.74
CA HIS A 357 2.82 -10.09 -7.57
C HIS A 357 2.42 -10.59 -8.97
N ASP A 358 1.61 -11.64 -9.06
CA ASP A 358 1.12 -12.18 -10.34
C ASP A 358 -0.15 -11.45 -10.74
N HIS A 359 -0.02 -10.38 -11.56
CA HIS A 359 -1.09 -9.39 -11.78
C HIS A 359 -2.37 -9.98 -12.35
N VAL A 360 -2.25 -10.97 -13.24
CA VAL A 360 -3.41 -11.56 -13.93
C VAL A 360 -4.10 -12.64 -13.12
N ASN A 361 -3.44 -13.15 -12.06
CA ASN A 361 -4.01 -14.12 -11.14
C ASN A 361 -4.95 -13.44 -10.14
N ASP A 362 -6.14 -13.98 -9.96
CA ASP A 362 -7.11 -13.42 -9.03
C ASP A 362 -7.96 -14.50 -8.32
N TYR A 363 -7.45 -15.70 -8.27
CA TYR A 363 -8.13 -16.80 -7.61
C TYR A 363 -7.88 -16.84 -6.09
N CYS A 364 -8.78 -17.53 -5.40
CA CYS A 364 -8.53 -18.08 -4.09
C CYS A 364 -8.50 -19.60 -4.17
N SER A 365 -7.50 -20.21 -3.56
CA SER A 365 -7.36 -21.66 -3.45
C SER A 365 -7.45 -22.10 -2.01
N LEU A 366 -8.01 -23.29 -1.80
CA LEU A 366 -8.14 -23.91 -0.50
C LEU A 366 -7.05 -24.97 -0.33
N SER A 367 -6.15 -24.73 0.60
CA SER A 367 -5.19 -25.73 1.06
C SER A 367 -5.85 -26.68 2.05
N LYS A 368 -5.56 -27.97 1.89
CA LYS A 368 -6.11 -29.06 2.72
C LYS A 368 -4.98 -29.89 3.34
N SER A 369 -5.29 -30.49 4.48
CA SER A 369 -4.42 -31.50 5.08
C SER A 369 -4.35 -32.77 4.22
N THR A 370 -3.42 -33.66 4.55
CA THR A 370 -3.31 -34.98 3.95
C THR A 370 -4.57 -35.85 4.12
N THR A 371 -5.44 -35.50 5.07
CA THR A 371 -6.75 -36.16 5.31
C THR A 371 -7.90 -35.46 4.60
N GLY A 372 -7.62 -34.42 3.79
CA GLY A 372 -8.62 -33.64 3.06
C GLY A 372 -9.36 -32.58 3.87
N LYS A 373 -8.93 -32.31 5.12
CA LYS A 373 -9.55 -31.26 5.95
C LYS A 373 -9.09 -29.89 5.46
N PRO A 374 -10.01 -28.90 5.27
CA PRO A 374 -9.68 -27.50 5.02
C PRO A 374 -8.76 -26.92 6.10
N GLU A 375 -7.69 -26.21 5.69
CA GLU A 375 -6.69 -25.65 6.61
C GLU A 375 -6.44 -24.16 6.42
N LEU A 376 -6.26 -23.72 5.18
CA LEU A 376 -5.87 -22.32 4.88
C LEU A 376 -6.41 -21.90 3.53
N TRP A 377 -7.02 -20.71 3.46
CA TRP A 377 -7.29 -20.04 2.21
C TRP A 377 -6.09 -19.22 1.75
N MET A 378 -5.74 -19.36 0.48
CA MET A 378 -4.66 -18.63 -0.17
C MET A 378 -5.24 -17.84 -1.34
N CYS A 379 -5.24 -16.50 -1.27
CA CYS A 379 -5.87 -15.63 -2.23
C CYS A 379 -4.88 -14.72 -2.94
N TYR A 380 -5.14 -14.41 -4.22
CA TYR A 380 -4.50 -13.31 -4.95
C TYR A 380 -5.39 -12.07 -4.93
N ALA A 381 -4.78 -10.90 -4.78
CA ALA A 381 -5.48 -9.62 -4.95
C ALA A 381 -5.81 -9.36 -6.42
N GLY A 382 -4.90 -9.72 -7.31
CA GLY A 382 -4.81 -9.28 -8.70
C GLY A 382 -4.23 -7.87 -8.82
N GLY A 383 -3.63 -7.56 -9.96
CA GLY A 383 -2.99 -6.27 -10.20
C GLY A 383 -4.01 -5.14 -10.37
N SER A 384 -3.78 -4.03 -9.67
CA SER A 384 -4.69 -2.88 -9.65
C SER A 384 -4.24 -1.74 -10.54
N GLY A 385 -2.92 -1.61 -10.80
CA GLY A 385 -2.33 -0.49 -11.51
C GLY A 385 -2.14 -0.72 -13.00
N PHE A 386 -2.26 0.37 -13.75
CA PHE A 386 -2.01 0.36 -15.20
C PHE A 386 -0.52 0.54 -15.56
N GLY A 387 0.33 0.89 -14.60
CA GLY A 387 1.80 0.91 -14.78
C GLY A 387 2.41 -0.48 -14.81
N GLY A 388 1.78 -1.49 -14.19
CA GLY A 388 2.20 -2.87 -14.21
C GLY A 388 1.76 -3.62 -15.47
N TYR A 389 2.39 -4.79 -15.71
CA TYR A 389 2.10 -5.63 -16.87
C TYR A 389 0.65 -6.14 -16.88
N GLY A 390 0.18 -6.49 -18.06
CA GLY A 390 -1.04 -7.24 -18.32
C GLY A 390 -0.71 -8.43 -19.23
N GLY A 391 -1.40 -8.55 -20.34
CA GLY A 391 -1.19 -9.66 -21.28
C GLY A 391 -2.11 -10.83 -21.02
N TYR A 392 -1.71 -12.04 -21.40
CA TYR A 392 -2.49 -13.28 -21.23
C TYR A 392 -3.94 -13.18 -21.77
N GLY A 393 -4.13 -12.42 -22.87
CA GLY A 393 -5.44 -12.17 -23.44
C GLY A 393 -6.18 -10.98 -22.84
N GLY A 394 -5.53 -10.19 -22.00
CA GLY A 394 -6.08 -9.02 -21.29
C GLY A 394 -6.76 -9.39 -19.98
N TYR A 395 -6.77 -8.46 -19.06
CA TYR A 395 -7.55 -8.55 -17.82
C TYR A 395 -7.95 -7.15 -17.34
N HIS A 396 -9.11 -7.04 -16.69
CA HIS A 396 -9.51 -5.81 -16.05
C HIS A 396 -8.74 -5.64 -14.73
N ARG A 397 -8.19 -4.46 -14.49
CA ARG A 397 -7.54 -4.12 -13.22
C ARG A 397 -8.52 -4.33 -12.08
N ARG A 398 -8.03 -4.84 -10.96
CA ARG A 398 -8.89 -5.30 -9.87
C ARG A 398 -8.25 -5.12 -8.51
N VAL A 399 -9.11 -5.19 -7.50
CA VAL A 399 -8.75 -5.19 -6.08
C VAL A 399 -9.57 -6.25 -5.37
N ARG A 400 -9.13 -6.69 -4.19
CA ARG A 400 -9.82 -7.67 -3.37
C ARG A 400 -10.31 -7.06 -2.07
N ILE A 401 -11.48 -7.51 -1.64
CA ILE A 401 -12.09 -7.11 -0.39
C ILE A 401 -12.24 -8.33 0.51
N PHE A 402 -11.99 -8.15 1.81
CA PHE A 402 -12.30 -9.09 2.87
C PHE A 402 -13.21 -8.40 3.88
N GLU A 403 -14.37 -9.00 4.13
CA GLU A 403 -15.30 -8.56 5.17
C GLU A 403 -15.33 -9.61 6.27
N PHE A 404 -14.97 -9.18 7.47
CA PHE A 404 -15.04 -9.96 8.70
C PHE A 404 -16.36 -9.64 9.39
N ASP A 405 -17.15 -10.65 9.71
CA ASP A 405 -18.35 -10.57 10.53
C ASP A 405 -18.10 -11.28 11.85
N LEU A 406 -17.88 -10.52 12.91
CA LEU A 406 -17.54 -11.01 14.23
C LEU A 406 -18.77 -11.61 14.97
N ASN A 407 -19.98 -11.31 14.50
CA ASN A 407 -21.19 -11.91 15.08
C ASN A 407 -21.34 -13.38 14.68
N GLU A 408 -20.86 -13.71 13.47
CA GLU A 408 -20.96 -15.06 12.89
C GLU A 408 -19.57 -15.74 12.80
N ALA A 409 -18.50 -15.05 13.22
CA ALA A 409 -17.12 -15.47 13.04
C ALA A 409 -16.86 -15.91 11.59
N ARG A 410 -17.23 -15.05 10.64
CA ARG A 410 -17.23 -15.33 9.21
C ARG A 410 -16.33 -14.37 8.45
N ILE A 411 -15.63 -14.87 7.43
CA ILE A 411 -14.89 -14.07 6.47
C ILE A 411 -15.48 -14.31 5.08
N VAL A 412 -15.83 -13.21 4.43
CA VAL A 412 -16.29 -13.20 3.04
C VAL A 412 -15.32 -12.41 2.20
N THR A 413 -15.00 -12.89 1.02
CA THR A 413 -14.14 -12.17 0.07
C THR A 413 -14.83 -11.97 -1.28
N TRP A 414 -14.50 -10.87 -1.95
CA TRP A 414 -14.93 -10.57 -3.33
C TRP A 414 -13.94 -9.65 -4.01
N LYS A 415 -14.16 -9.41 -5.30
CA LYS A 415 -13.34 -8.51 -6.12
C LYS A 415 -14.15 -7.35 -6.66
N ARG A 416 -13.47 -6.23 -6.90
CA ARG A 416 -13.96 -5.10 -7.70
C ARG A 416 -13.04 -4.91 -8.88
N VAL A 417 -13.60 -4.57 -10.01
CA VAL A 417 -12.90 -4.39 -11.28
C VAL A 417 -13.05 -2.95 -11.80
N GLU A 418 -12.05 -2.49 -12.55
CA GLU A 418 -12.05 -1.14 -13.13
C GLU A 418 -13.04 -0.98 -14.27
N HIS A 419 -13.32 -2.06 -15.01
CA HIS A 419 -14.18 -2.01 -16.19
C HIS A 419 -15.18 -3.17 -16.22
N GLY A 420 -16.29 -2.99 -16.94
CA GLY A 420 -17.36 -3.97 -17.05
C GLY A 420 -18.31 -3.92 -15.85
N GLU A 421 -18.30 -4.93 -15.03
CA GLU A 421 -19.21 -5.06 -13.87
C GLU A 421 -18.68 -4.33 -12.63
N THR A 422 -18.41 -3.03 -12.77
CA THR A 422 -17.73 -2.19 -11.77
C THR A 422 -18.51 -2.03 -10.46
N ASP A 423 -19.83 -2.21 -10.48
CA ASP A 423 -20.74 -2.10 -9.33
C ASP A 423 -20.97 -3.44 -8.61
N LYS A 424 -20.46 -4.55 -9.17
CA LYS A 424 -20.71 -5.89 -8.61
C LYS A 424 -19.59 -6.36 -7.69
N GLN A 425 -19.98 -7.15 -6.69
CA GLN A 425 -19.09 -7.96 -5.86
C GLN A 425 -18.79 -9.28 -6.60
N LEU A 426 -17.76 -9.26 -7.45
CA LEU A 426 -17.42 -10.42 -8.27
C LEU A 426 -16.83 -11.55 -7.45
N HIS A 427 -17.23 -12.80 -7.73
CA HIS A 427 -16.76 -14.02 -7.07
C HIS A 427 -16.89 -13.96 -5.54
N ARG A 428 -18.01 -13.40 -5.06
CA ARG A 428 -18.27 -13.32 -3.63
C ARG A 428 -18.38 -14.72 -3.01
N THR A 429 -17.50 -15.00 -2.04
CA THR A 429 -17.30 -16.34 -1.48
C THR A 429 -17.13 -16.26 0.03
N VAL A 430 -17.79 -17.14 0.77
CA VAL A 430 -17.54 -17.38 2.19
C VAL A 430 -16.34 -18.30 2.30
N ILE A 431 -15.27 -17.85 2.96
CA ILE A 431 -14.02 -18.61 3.12
C ILE A 431 -13.82 -19.09 4.56
N VAL A 432 -14.47 -18.43 5.51
CA VAL A 432 -14.48 -18.82 6.94
C VAL A 432 -15.90 -18.73 7.46
N GLU A 433 -16.35 -19.71 8.23
CA GLU A 433 -17.64 -19.71 8.90
C GLU A 433 -17.50 -20.35 10.30
N GLY A 434 -18.10 -19.72 11.32
CA GLY A 434 -17.96 -20.16 12.69
C GLY A 434 -16.51 -20.23 13.18
N GLY A 435 -15.65 -19.32 12.68
CA GLY A 435 -14.22 -19.27 13.02
C GLY A 435 -13.38 -20.42 12.44
N ARG A 436 -13.89 -21.10 11.40
CA ARG A 436 -13.19 -22.22 10.75
C ARG A 436 -13.16 -22.04 9.24
N VAL A 437 -12.05 -22.45 8.67
CA VAL A 437 -11.91 -22.55 7.22
C VAL A 437 -12.93 -23.52 6.66
N VAL A 438 -13.71 -23.09 5.66
CA VAL A 438 -14.73 -23.91 5.01
C VAL A 438 -14.43 -24.10 3.53
N SER A 439 -14.95 -25.18 2.95
CA SER A 439 -14.94 -25.36 1.48
C SER A 439 -16.02 -24.48 0.89
N ALA A 440 -15.67 -23.72 -0.15
CA ALA A 440 -16.63 -22.90 -0.91
C ALA A 440 -17.41 -23.76 -1.90
#